data_a9aadb274f10c6714927371e8ab8eba0
#
_entry.id   a9aadb274f10c6714927371e8ab8eba0
#
_cell.length_a   1.000
_cell.length_b   1.000
_cell.length_c   1.000
_cell.angle_alpha   90.00
_cell.angle_beta   90.00
_cell.angle_gamma   90.00
#
_symmetry.space_group_name_H-M   'P 1'
#
loop_
_entity.id
_entity.type
_entity.pdbx_description
1 polymer ?
#
loop_
_entity_poly.entity_id
_entity_poly.type
_entity_poly.pdbx_seq_one_letter_code
_entity_poly.pdbx_strand_id
1 'polypeptide(L)'
;SRYGLVAFASSLDQAGPFARTAEDLGLLLNAMAGHDPHDSTSLPRPAENYTRLLAREGGAKPLTGISIGLPAEYSGAGIDPDVSRAIDAALVELRQLGAATVDLALPNVKLSIPVYYVVAPAEASSNLSRFDGVRYGHRAAAYADLTEMYEKTRAEGFGAEVKRRILVGTYVLSH
;
A
#
# COMPACT_ATOMS: atom_id res chain seq x y z
N SER A 1 8.99 -6.58 6.31
CA SER A 1 10.11 -6.75 5.37
C SER A 1 9.63 -6.76 3.94
N ARG A 2 10.48 -6.29 3.03
CA ARG A 2 10.30 -6.34 1.58
C ARG A 2 11.36 -7.22 0.91
N TYR A 3 12.17 -7.91 1.70
CA TYR A 3 13.20 -8.79 1.19
C TYR A 3 12.61 -9.88 0.30
N GLY A 4 13.17 -10.05 -0.89
CA GLY A 4 12.64 -10.97 -1.91
C GLY A 4 11.55 -10.40 -2.82
N LEU A 5 11.05 -9.18 -2.57
CA LEU A 5 10.15 -8.48 -3.48
C LEU A 5 10.93 -7.65 -4.51
N VAL A 6 10.47 -7.66 -5.76
CA VAL A 6 10.97 -6.72 -6.78
C VAL A 6 10.42 -5.33 -6.46
N ALA A 7 11.32 -4.36 -6.23
CA ALA A 7 10.92 -3.03 -5.87
C ALA A 7 10.24 -2.30 -7.04
N PHE A 8 9.06 -1.73 -6.78
CA PHE A 8 8.40 -0.76 -7.65
C PHE A 8 8.66 0.65 -7.11
N ALA A 9 8.05 1.01 -6.00
CA ALA A 9 8.33 2.24 -5.26
C ALA A 9 8.83 1.87 -3.87
N SER A 10 10.14 1.70 -3.72
CA SER A 10 10.76 1.02 -2.57
C SER A 10 10.48 1.67 -1.21
N SER A 11 10.17 2.96 -1.16
CA SER A 11 9.74 3.62 0.07
C SER A 11 8.26 3.40 0.42
N LEU A 12 7.46 2.93 -0.54
CA LEU A 12 6.00 2.77 -0.44
C LEU A 12 5.55 1.31 -0.53
N ASP A 13 6.37 0.44 -1.11
CA ASP A 13 6.03 -0.97 -1.31
C ASP A 13 5.78 -1.65 0.03
N GLN A 14 4.67 -2.38 0.13
CA GLN A 14 4.28 -3.14 1.30
C GLN A 14 3.59 -4.44 0.91
N ALA A 15 3.89 -5.52 1.63
CA ALA A 15 3.16 -6.77 1.53
C ALA A 15 2.10 -6.81 2.64
N GLY A 16 0.91 -7.29 2.29
CA GLY A 16 -0.19 -7.44 3.25
C GLY A 16 -1.08 -8.63 2.90
N PRO A 17 -1.72 -9.25 3.89
CA PRO A 17 -2.62 -10.36 3.66
C PRO A 17 -4.00 -9.92 3.19
N PHE A 18 -4.68 -10.79 2.46
CA PHE A 18 -6.10 -10.72 2.17
C PHE A 18 -6.80 -11.91 2.80
N ALA A 19 -7.90 -11.69 3.50
CA ALA A 19 -8.71 -12.75 4.08
C ALA A 19 -10.18 -12.36 4.16
N ARG A 20 -11.04 -13.34 4.46
CA ARG A 20 -12.50 -13.13 4.52
C ARG A 20 -12.98 -12.63 5.88
N THR A 21 -12.19 -12.84 6.92
CA THR A 21 -12.51 -12.42 8.29
C THR A 21 -11.34 -11.68 8.93
N ALA A 22 -11.63 -10.88 9.96
CA ALA A 22 -10.60 -10.21 10.74
C ALA A 22 -9.72 -11.23 11.52
N GLU A 23 -10.29 -12.37 11.92
CA GLU A 23 -9.56 -13.45 12.56
C GLU A 23 -8.51 -14.06 11.64
N ASP A 24 -8.90 -14.41 10.41
CA ASP A 24 -7.97 -14.94 9.41
C ASP A 24 -6.87 -13.93 9.08
N LEU A 25 -7.20 -12.63 8.98
CA LEU A 25 -6.21 -11.57 8.81
C LEU A 25 -5.22 -11.53 9.98
N GLY A 26 -5.73 -11.63 11.22
CA GLY A 26 -4.89 -11.67 12.42
C GLY A 26 -3.96 -12.89 12.44
N LEU A 27 -4.45 -14.06 12.04
CA LEU A 27 -3.64 -15.29 11.94
C LEU A 27 -2.55 -15.16 10.87
N LEU A 28 -2.88 -14.62 9.69
CA LEU A 28 -1.90 -14.38 8.63
C LEU A 28 -0.86 -13.35 9.06
N LEU A 29 -1.27 -12.26 9.72
CA LEU A 29 -0.32 -11.28 10.25
C LEU A 29 0.59 -11.88 11.33
N ASN A 30 0.10 -12.76 12.19
CA ASN A 30 0.93 -13.46 13.18
C ASN A 30 2.04 -14.29 12.50
N ALA A 31 1.76 -14.85 11.31
CA ALA A 31 2.74 -15.63 10.57
C ALA A 31 3.73 -14.76 9.76
N MET A 32 3.28 -13.59 9.32
CA MET A 32 4.05 -12.72 8.42
C MET A 32 4.88 -11.64 9.14
N ALA A 33 4.33 -11.09 10.24
CA ALA A 33 4.93 -9.96 10.94
C ALA A 33 6.09 -10.41 11.84
N GLY A 34 7.15 -9.61 11.83
CA GLY A 34 8.33 -9.85 12.65
C GLY A 34 9.54 -9.09 12.10
N HIS A 35 10.62 -9.10 12.86
CA HIS A 35 11.88 -8.53 12.42
C HIS A 35 12.57 -9.44 11.41
N ASP A 36 12.99 -8.86 10.29
CA ASP A 36 13.78 -9.53 9.26
C ASP A 36 15.18 -8.90 9.19
N PRO A 37 16.25 -9.63 9.53
CA PRO A 37 17.61 -9.11 9.50
C PRO A 37 18.14 -8.87 8.07
N HIS A 38 17.47 -9.40 7.02
CA HIS A 38 17.86 -9.18 5.63
C HIS A 38 17.32 -7.86 5.06
N ASP A 39 16.37 -7.20 5.75
CA ASP A 39 15.85 -5.89 5.36
C ASP A 39 16.26 -4.85 6.40
N SER A 40 17.18 -3.97 6.02
CA SER A 40 17.68 -2.90 6.90
C SER A 40 16.61 -1.91 7.35
N THR A 41 15.44 -1.88 6.71
CA THR A 41 14.31 -1.05 7.08
C THR A 41 13.34 -1.75 8.02
N SER A 42 13.53 -3.06 8.27
CA SER A 42 12.73 -3.83 9.21
C SER A 42 13.05 -3.43 10.64
N LEU A 43 12.05 -2.96 11.37
CA LEU A 43 12.24 -2.51 12.75
C LEU A 43 12.44 -3.71 13.67
N PRO A 44 13.44 -3.68 14.59
CA PRO A 44 13.70 -4.75 15.54
C PRO A 44 12.68 -4.71 16.70
N ARG A 45 11.41 -4.99 16.38
CA ARG A 45 10.32 -5.07 17.34
C ARG A 45 9.93 -6.53 17.59
N PRO A 46 9.53 -6.89 18.80
CA PRO A 46 8.92 -8.19 19.06
C PRO A 46 7.68 -8.40 18.19
N ALA A 47 7.48 -9.62 17.71
CA ALA A 47 6.23 -9.98 17.03
C ALA A 47 5.06 -9.80 17.99
N GLU A 48 3.98 -9.17 17.52
CA GLU A 48 2.75 -8.99 18.26
C GLU A 48 1.77 -10.13 17.99
N ASN A 49 0.89 -10.41 18.93
CA ASN A 49 -0.25 -11.29 18.68
C ASN A 49 -1.42 -10.46 18.17
N TYR A 50 -1.66 -10.47 16.86
CA TYR A 50 -2.74 -9.69 16.22
C TYR A 50 -4.14 -10.25 16.48
N THR A 51 -4.25 -11.48 17.00
CA THR A 51 -5.56 -12.07 17.37
C THR A 51 -5.94 -11.81 18.83
N ARG A 52 -5.06 -11.23 19.66
CA ARG A 52 -5.25 -11.04 21.11
C ARG A 52 -6.51 -10.27 21.51
N LEU A 53 -7.00 -9.38 20.64
CA LEU A 53 -8.16 -8.56 20.92
C LEU A 53 -9.45 -9.08 20.27
N LEU A 54 -9.36 -10.07 19.39
CA LEU A 54 -10.52 -10.64 18.69
C LEU A 54 -11.41 -11.48 19.60
N ALA A 55 -10.80 -12.12 20.62
CA ALA A 55 -11.49 -12.91 21.62
C ALA A 55 -11.94 -12.08 22.84
N ARG A 56 -11.90 -10.75 22.78
CA ARG A 56 -12.41 -9.92 23.87
C ARG A 56 -13.91 -10.17 24.01
N GLU A 57 -14.31 -10.71 25.15
CA GLU A 57 -15.69 -10.70 25.59
C GLU A 57 -16.10 -9.22 25.72
N GLY A 58 -16.63 -8.67 24.65
CA GLY A 58 -17.17 -7.33 24.62
C GLY A 58 -18.51 -7.35 25.34
N GLY A 59 -18.62 -6.68 26.47
CA GLY A 59 -19.93 -6.35 27.02
C GLY A 59 -20.78 -5.58 26.00
N ALA A 60 -21.91 -5.03 26.41
CA ALA A 60 -22.81 -4.29 25.51
C ALA A 60 -22.14 -3.14 24.71
N LYS A 61 -20.95 -2.68 25.12
CA LYS A 61 -20.20 -1.59 24.46
C LYS A 61 -18.71 -1.93 24.32
N PRO A 62 -18.33 -2.87 23.41
CA PRO A 62 -16.96 -3.35 23.26
C PRO A 62 -15.97 -2.28 22.78
N LEU A 63 -16.45 -1.20 22.18
CA LEU A 63 -15.61 -0.10 21.66
C LEU A 63 -15.49 1.10 22.62
N THR A 64 -15.89 0.95 23.88
CA THR A 64 -15.72 2.00 24.88
C THR A 64 -14.25 2.38 25.02
N GLY A 65 -13.95 3.69 24.94
CA GLY A 65 -12.59 4.22 24.96
C GLY A 65 -11.92 4.32 23.60
N ILE A 66 -12.56 3.87 22.52
CA ILE A 66 -12.09 4.09 21.14
C ILE A 66 -12.65 5.41 20.62
N SER A 67 -11.79 6.26 20.07
CA SER A 67 -12.16 7.49 19.37
C SER A 67 -11.91 7.34 17.87
N ILE A 68 -12.90 7.67 17.07
CA ILE A 68 -12.87 7.62 15.61
C ILE A 68 -12.84 9.06 15.08
N GLY A 69 -11.76 9.40 14.40
CA GLY A 69 -11.62 10.72 13.76
C GLY A 69 -12.44 10.79 12.46
N LEU A 70 -13.18 11.88 12.29
CA LEU A 70 -13.95 12.17 11.09
C LEU A 70 -13.35 13.37 10.36
N PRO A 71 -12.50 13.14 9.33
CA PRO A 71 -11.94 14.24 8.55
C PRO A 71 -13.04 14.91 7.71
N ALA A 72 -13.19 16.22 7.86
CA ALA A 72 -14.16 16.99 7.10
C ALA A 72 -13.92 16.88 5.57
N GLU A 73 -12.66 16.70 5.17
CA GLU A 73 -12.24 16.57 3.77
C GLU A 73 -12.77 15.30 3.10
N TYR A 74 -13.17 14.28 3.88
CA TYR A 74 -13.73 13.03 3.36
C TYR A 74 -15.26 13.03 3.29
N SER A 75 -15.89 14.13 3.70
CA SER A 75 -17.36 14.29 3.73
C SER A 75 -17.85 15.34 2.72
N GLY A 76 -17.13 15.53 1.60
CA GLY A 76 -17.37 16.61 0.64
C GLY A 76 -18.26 16.24 -0.54
N ALA A 77 -18.50 17.23 -1.41
CA ALA A 77 -19.17 17.04 -2.68
C ALA A 77 -18.40 16.07 -3.58
N GLY A 78 -19.09 15.14 -4.25
CA GLY A 78 -18.51 14.15 -5.16
C GLY A 78 -18.47 12.73 -4.61
N ILE A 79 -18.90 12.51 -3.36
CA ILE A 79 -19.09 11.17 -2.83
C ILE A 79 -20.43 10.63 -3.32
N ASP A 80 -20.42 9.39 -3.80
CA ASP A 80 -21.65 8.70 -4.19
C ASP A 80 -22.61 8.62 -3.00
N PRO A 81 -23.91 8.94 -3.16
CA PRO A 81 -24.88 8.91 -2.07
C PRO A 81 -25.03 7.56 -1.37
N ASP A 82 -24.80 6.44 -2.08
CA ASP A 82 -24.85 5.11 -1.49
C ASP A 82 -23.66 4.87 -0.57
N VAL A 83 -22.48 5.36 -0.97
CA VAL A 83 -21.26 5.32 -0.14
C VAL A 83 -21.44 6.17 1.11
N SER A 84 -22.00 7.39 0.98
CA SER A 84 -22.26 8.26 2.13
C SER A 84 -23.21 7.58 3.12
N ARG A 85 -24.34 7.02 2.63
CA ARG A 85 -25.27 6.28 3.48
C ARG A 85 -24.65 5.08 4.20
N ALA A 86 -23.76 4.35 3.51
CA ALA A 86 -23.06 3.20 4.12
C ALA A 86 -22.11 3.65 5.23
N ILE A 87 -21.41 4.77 5.04
CA ILE A 87 -20.54 5.36 6.07
C ILE A 87 -21.37 5.82 7.28
N ASP A 88 -22.48 6.53 7.04
CA ASP A 88 -23.35 7.01 8.11
C ASP A 88 -23.92 5.85 8.93
N ALA A 89 -24.37 4.79 8.27
CA ALA A 89 -24.86 3.58 8.93
C ALA A 89 -23.77 2.91 9.77
N ALA A 90 -22.54 2.81 9.25
CA ALA A 90 -21.40 2.26 9.99
C ALA A 90 -21.05 3.12 11.22
N LEU A 91 -21.11 4.44 11.10
CA LEU A 91 -20.86 5.35 12.23
C LEU A 91 -21.93 5.22 13.33
N VAL A 92 -23.19 5.02 12.95
CA VAL A 92 -24.26 4.74 13.91
C VAL A 92 -23.97 3.46 14.68
N GLU A 93 -23.61 2.39 13.99
CA GLU A 93 -23.30 1.10 14.61
C GLU A 93 -22.06 1.20 15.56
N LEU A 94 -21.01 1.85 15.10
CA LEU A 94 -19.80 2.04 15.92
C LEU A 94 -20.06 2.84 17.20
N ARG A 95 -20.94 3.85 17.14
CA ARG A 95 -21.38 4.61 18.33
C ARG A 95 -22.23 3.75 19.28
N GLN A 96 -23.11 2.92 18.74
CA GLN A 96 -23.91 1.98 19.54
C GLN A 96 -23.00 0.99 20.29
N LEU A 97 -21.94 0.55 19.64
CA LEU A 97 -20.90 -0.30 20.23
C LEU A 97 -19.99 0.44 21.24
N GLY A 98 -20.17 1.74 21.43
CA GLY A 98 -19.50 2.54 22.45
C GLY A 98 -18.34 3.39 21.99
N ALA A 99 -18.04 3.46 20.69
CA ALA A 99 -17.03 4.37 20.16
C ALA A 99 -17.48 5.83 20.25
N ALA A 100 -16.52 6.75 20.52
CA ALA A 100 -16.73 8.18 20.37
C ALA A 100 -16.29 8.62 18.96
N THR A 101 -16.92 9.67 18.42
CA THR A 101 -16.48 10.31 17.18
C THR A 101 -15.95 11.70 17.47
N VAL A 102 -14.88 12.11 16.77
CA VAL A 102 -14.22 13.40 16.91
C VAL A 102 -13.99 14.00 15.54
N ASP A 103 -14.46 15.21 15.34
CA ASP A 103 -14.16 15.94 14.10
C ASP A 103 -12.71 16.35 14.06
N LEU A 104 -12.09 16.18 12.90
CA LEU A 104 -10.70 16.58 12.66
C LEU A 104 -10.53 17.11 11.23
N ALA A 105 -9.42 17.77 10.99
CA ALA A 105 -9.04 18.27 9.67
C ALA A 105 -7.73 17.65 9.20
N LEU A 106 -7.68 17.29 7.92
CA LEU A 106 -6.50 16.80 7.22
C LEU A 106 -6.16 17.76 6.06
N PRO A 107 -5.58 18.93 6.34
CA PRO A 107 -5.46 20.03 5.37
C PRO A 107 -4.66 19.65 4.12
N ASN A 108 -3.76 18.67 4.21
CA ASN A 108 -2.90 18.24 3.11
C ASN A 108 -3.49 17.08 2.30
N VAL A 109 -4.68 16.56 2.63
CA VAL A 109 -5.25 15.39 1.93
C VAL A 109 -5.44 15.63 0.43
N LYS A 110 -5.71 16.87 0.03
CA LYS A 110 -5.84 17.28 -1.37
C LYS A 110 -4.57 17.06 -2.20
N LEU A 111 -3.41 16.99 -1.54
CA LEU A 111 -2.12 16.74 -2.18
C LEU A 111 -1.80 15.25 -2.31
N SER A 112 -2.56 14.36 -1.68
CA SER A 112 -2.24 12.93 -1.61
C SER A 112 -2.10 12.30 -3.01
N ILE A 113 -3.08 12.54 -3.89
CA ILE A 113 -3.07 12.01 -5.25
C ILE A 113 -1.96 12.65 -6.12
N PRO A 114 -1.82 13.99 -6.18
CA PRO A 114 -0.69 14.61 -6.88
C PRO A 114 0.67 14.11 -6.39
N VAL A 115 0.89 14.01 -5.09
CA VAL A 115 2.14 13.49 -4.50
C VAL A 115 2.39 12.05 -4.94
N TYR A 116 1.37 11.19 -4.89
CA TYR A 116 1.49 9.81 -5.35
C TYR A 116 1.93 9.74 -6.82
N TYR A 117 1.32 10.53 -7.71
CA TYR A 117 1.66 10.52 -9.14
C TYR A 117 3.03 11.10 -9.47
N VAL A 118 3.66 11.81 -8.54
CA VAL A 118 5.05 12.28 -8.67
C VAL A 118 6.01 11.26 -8.06
N VAL A 119 5.81 10.90 -6.80
CA VAL A 119 6.76 10.08 -6.03
C VAL A 119 6.82 8.64 -6.54
N ALA A 120 5.66 7.99 -6.73
CA ALA A 120 5.65 6.59 -7.12
C ALA A 120 6.25 6.34 -8.52
N PRO A 121 5.95 7.14 -9.58
CA PRO A 121 6.64 7.02 -10.86
C PRO A 121 8.14 7.34 -10.80
N ALA A 122 8.56 8.32 -10.00
CA ALA A 122 9.99 8.65 -9.82
C ALA A 122 10.75 7.46 -9.24
N GLU A 123 10.24 6.87 -8.17
CA GLU A 123 10.85 5.67 -7.58
C GLU A 123 10.78 4.47 -8.52
N ALA A 124 9.65 4.26 -9.22
CA ALA A 124 9.51 3.18 -10.19
C ALA A 124 10.54 3.30 -11.32
N SER A 125 10.74 4.49 -11.86
CA SER A 125 11.76 4.75 -12.88
C SER A 125 13.16 4.37 -12.37
N SER A 126 13.50 4.80 -11.17
CA SER A 126 14.79 4.48 -10.53
C SER A 126 14.93 2.98 -10.25
N ASN A 127 13.94 2.34 -9.65
CA ASN A 127 14.03 0.93 -9.26
C ASN A 127 13.98 -0.02 -10.46
N LEU A 128 13.11 0.23 -11.44
CA LEU A 128 12.97 -0.62 -12.62
C LEU A 128 14.08 -0.40 -13.66
N SER A 129 14.94 0.62 -13.49
CA SER A 129 16.14 0.78 -14.30
C SER A 129 17.09 -0.42 -14.19
N ARG A 130 17.05 -1.15 -13.08
CA ARG A 130 17.89 -2.31 -12.81
C ARG A 130 17.45 -3.60 -13.51
N PHE A 131 16.26 -3.63 -14.07
CA PHE A 131 15.76 -4.80 -14.78
C PHE A 131 16.40 -4.93 -16.16
N ASP A 132 17.11 -6.02 -16.37
CA ASP A 132 17.87 -6.33 -17.59
C ASP A 132 17.53 -7.70 -18.19
N GLY A 133 16.67 -8.51 -17.52
CA GLY A 133 16.33 -9.86 -17.94
C GLY A 133 17.48 -10.88 -17.80
N VAL A 134 18.59 -10.53 -17.16
CA VAL A 134 19.72 -11.44 -16.95
C VAL A 134 19.54 -12.30 -15.71
N ARG A 135 19.11 -11.70 -14.61
CA ARG A 135 18.98 -12.37 -13.30
C ARG A 135 17.61 -12.96 -13.06
N TYR A 136 16.55 -12.33 -13.57
CA TYR A 136 15.17 -12.73 -13.36
C TYR A 136 14.24 -12.11 -14.41
N GLY A 137 13.06 -12.66 -14.52
CA GLY A 137 11.98 -12.17 -15.39
C GLY A 137 12.18 -12.53 -16.87
N HIS A 138 11.48 -11.80 -17.72
CA HIS A 138 11.51 -11.97 -19.16
C HIS A 138 12.86 -11.56 -19.74
N ARG A 139 13.36 -12.30 -20.74
CA ARG A 139 14.47 -11.94 -21.62
C ARG A 139 14.04 -12.13 -23.07
N ALA A 140 14.39 -11.18 -23.92
CA ALA A 140 14.17 -11.29 -25.37
C ALA A 140 14.84 -12.54 -25.92
N ALA A 141 14.11 -13.26 -26.78
CA ALA A 141 14.59 -14.53 -27.32
C ALA A 141 15.68 -14.36 -28.41
N ALA A 142 15.70 -13.22 -29.09
CA ALA A 142 16.62 -12.96 -30.20
C ALA A 142 17.14 -11.52 -30.17
N TYR A 143 18.45 -11.37 -30.20
CA TYR A 143 19.16 -10.08 -30.24
C TYR A 143 20.52 -10.25 -30.90
N ALA A 144 21.05 -9.20 -31.49
CA ALA A 144 22.34 -9.21 -32.17
C ALA A 144 23.52 -8.94 -31.20
N ASP A 145 23.31 -8.07 -30.21
CA ASP A 145 24.31 -7.67 -29.25
C ASP A 145 23.69 -7.39 -27.87
N LEU A 146 24.53 -7.02 -26.90
CA LEU A 146 24.14 -6.76 -25.52
C LEU A 146 23.18 -5.57 -25.39
N THR A 147 23.39 -4.51 -26.17
CA THR A 147 22.53 -3.30 -26.15
C THR A 147 21.13 -3.65 -26.65
N GLU A 148 21.05 -4.34 -27.76
CA GLU A 148 19.77 -4.78 -28.32
C GLU A 148 19.06 -5.77 -27.39
N MET A 149 19.81 -6.64 -26.69
CA MET A 149 19.25 -7.52 -25.67
C MET A 149 18.54 -6.71 -24.58
N TYR A 150 19.19 -5.68 -24.04
CA TYR A 150 18.56 -4.84 -23.01
C TYR A 150 17.35 -4.08 -23.53
N GLU A 151 17.46 -3.46 -24.70
CA GLU A 151 16.37 -2.69 -25.30
C GLU A 151 15.14 -3.56 -25.55
N LYS A 152 15.30 -4.69 -26.24
CA LYS A 152 14.22 -5.64 -26.52
C LYS A 152 13.61 -6.23 -25.25
N THR A 153 14.48 -6.70 -24.33
CA THR A 153 14.04 -7.29 -23.07
C THR A 153 13.15 -6.31 -22.27
N ARG A 154 13.58 -5.07 -22.16
CA ARG A 154 12.81 -4.04 -21.46
C ARG A 154 11.56 -3.65 -22.24
N ALA A 155 11.64 -3.56 -23.57
CA ALA A 155 10.50 -3.26 -24.42
C ALA A 155 9.41 -4.34 -24.35
N GLU A 156 9.79 -5.59 -24.28
CA GLU A 156 8.86 -6.74 -24.18
C GLU A 156 8.40 -7.00 -22.74
N GLY A 157 9.31 -6.87 -21.77
CA GLY A 157 9.07 -7.24 -20.37
C GLY A 157 8.18 -6.27 -19.61
N PHE A 158 8.12 -4.99 -20.01
CA PHE A 158 7.24 -4.01 -19.38
C PHE A 158 5.97 -3.79 -20.17
N GLY A 159 4.81 -3.91 -19.52
CA GLY A 159 3.52 -3.53 -20.09
C GLY A 159 3.42 -2.02 -20.35
N ALA A 160 2.45 -1.63 -21.15
CA ALA A 160 2.28 -0.23 -21.59
C ALA A 160 2.11 0.76 -20.43
N GLU A 161 1.40 0.34 -19.38
CA GLU A 161 1.15 1.18 -18.20
C GLU A 161 2.44 1.39 -17.39
N VAL A 162 3.23 0.34 -17.16
CA VAL A 162 4.52 0.43 -16.46
C VAL A 162 5.50 1.31 -17.24
N LYS A 163 5.58 1.15 -18.57
CA LYS A 163 6.39 2.03 -19.43
C LYS A 163 6.02 3.50 -19.28
N ARG A 164 4.72 3.81 -19.23
CA ARG A 164 4.23 5.18 -19.01
C ARG A 164 4.71 5.73 -17.68
N ARG A 165 4.64 4.95 -16.59
CA ARG A 165 5.14 5.35 -15.28
C ARG A 165 6.66 5.56 -15.27
N ILE A 166 7.42 4.69 -15.92
CA ILE A 166 8.88 4.87 -16.07
C ILE A 166 9.19 6.19 -16.78
N LEU A 167 8.50 6.49 -17.89
CA LEU A 167 8.69 7.73 -18.63
C LEU A 167 8.34 8.98 -17.81
N VAL A 168 7.20 8.96 -17.11
CA VAL A 168 6.81 10.05 -16.20
C VAL A 168 7.83 10.22 -15.07
N GLY A 169 8.27 9.12 -14.47
CA GLY A 169 9.28 9.16 -13.41
C GLY A 169 10.63 9.69 -13.90
N THR A 170 11.05 9.30 -15.10
CA THR A 170 12.28 9.83 -15.72
C THR A 170 12.17 11.35 -15.94
N TYR A 171 11.02 11.82 -16.41
CA TYR A 171 10.76 13.25 -16.56
C TYR A 171 10.83 14.00 -15.23
N VAL A 172 10.17 13.47 -14.19
CA VAL A 172 10.21 14.07 -12.84
C VAL A 172 11.63 14.15 -12.29
N LEU A 173 12.45 13.11 -12.50
CA LEU A 173 13.83 13.05 -11.99
C LEU A 173 14.81 13.93 -12.82
N SER A 174 14.41 14.42 -13.98
CA SER A 174 15.24 15.28 -14.85
C SER A 174 15.13 16.77 -14.49
N HIS A 175 14.26 17.14 -13.56
CA HIS A 175 14.02 18.51 -13.08
C HIS A 175 14.32 18.60 -11.59
#